data_ba82c5981d697880a859187c7a323ead
#
_entry.id   ba82c5981d697880a859187c7a323ead
#
_cell.length_a   1.000
_cell.length_b   1.000
_cell.length_c   1.000
_cell.angle_alpha   90.00
_cell.angle_beta   90.00
_cell.angle_gamma   90.00
#
_symmetry.space_group_name_H-M   'P 1'
#
loop_
_entity.id
_entity.type
_entity.pdbx_description
1 polymer ?
#
loop_
_entity_poly.entity_id
_entity_poly.type
_entity_poly.pdbx_seq_one_letter_code
_entity_poly.pdbx_strand_id
1 'polypeptide(L)'
;MRKLLIISLILFGLSPLVKGQMLNLNYQMSVPLGKMNDYAGKMSFRGMDLEYHHFLNEKFSIGGMIGWNTFYKDKGKLTGDFLFKGSKDIHTITGYQYRYINTVPIMVMGRYWLTDQNTTFRPYLGLGLGTSWTELKNDLGQFTATNARWQFAFAPEIGTIIPVNDQFAFNIGAKYTYGTKSGKVEAMQNFTISVGIVFMGN
;
A
#
# COMPACT_ATOMS: atom_id res chain seq x y z
N MET A 1 6.12 -16.21 23.31
CA MET A 1 4.87 -15.62 22.83
C MET A 1 4.96 -15.07 21.38
N ARG A 2 5.95 -14.21 21.01
CA ARG A 2 6.10 -13.71 19.63
C ARG A 2 6.23 -14.79 18.53
N LYS A 3 6.99 -15.87 18.79
CA LYS A 3 7.16 -16.98 17.83
C LYS A 3 5.87 -17.79 17.62
N LEU A 4 5.05 -17.95 18.65
CA LEU A 4 3.75 -18.63 18.56
C LEU A 4 2.73 -17.82 17.74
N LEU A 5 2.74 -16.49 17.88
CA LEU A 5 1.91 -15.59 17.06
C LEU A 5 2.27 -15.66 15.56
N ILE A 6 3.55 -15.71 15.23
CA ILE A 6 4.03 -15.83 13.84
C ILE A 6 3.65 -17.19 13.27
N ILE A 7 3.81 -18.27 14.03
CA ILE A 7 3.42 -19.63 13.61
C ILE A 7 1.90 -19.74 13.42
N SER A 8 1.11 -19.15 14.31
CA SER A 8 -0.35 -19.09 14.21
C SER A 8 -0.79 -18.29 12.96
N LEU A 9 -0.12 -17.18 12.64
CA LEU A 9 -0.41 -16.38 11.45
C LEU A 9 -0.06 -17.13 10.15
N ILE A 10 1.05 -17.88 10.15
CA ILE A 10 1.45 -18.74 9.01
C ILE A 10 0.50 -19.92 8.84
N LEU A 11 0.09 -20.56 9.93
CA LEU A 11 -0.87 -21.66 9.91
C LEU A 11 -2.27 -21.21 9.45
N PHE A 12 -2.69 -19.99 9.81
CA PHE A 12 -3.96 -19.40 9.34
C PHE A 12 -3.92 -19.09 7.84
N GLY A 13 -2.75 -18.64 7.32
CA GLY A 13 -2.54 -18.41 5.89
C GLY A 13 -2.41 -19.68 5.05
N LEU A 14 -2.16 -20.84 5.67
CA LEU A 14 -2.06 -22.16 5.02
C LEU A 14 -3.37 -22.98 5.10
N SER A 15 -4.42 -22.43 5.75
CA SER A 15 -5.72 -23.10 5.72
C SER A 15 -6.23 -23.17 4.28
N PRO A 16 -6.77 -24.32 3.83
CA PRO A 16 -7.32 -24.43 2.49
C PRO A 16 -8.44 -23.40 2.32
N LEU A 17 -8.34 -22.62 1.23
CA LEU A 17 -9.39 -21.68 0.87
C LEU A 17 -10.69 -22.44 0.64
N VAL A 18 -11.74 -21.97 1.27
CA VAL A 18 -13.09 -22.54 1.08
C VAL A 18 -13.69 -21.95 -0.20
N LYS A 19 -14.61 -22.66 -0.81
CA LYS A 19 -15.33 -22.18 -2.01
C LYS A 19 -15.87 -20.75 -1.82
N GLY A 20 -15.61 -19.91 -2.83
CA GLY A 20 -15.99 -18.50 -2.77
C GLY A 20 -14.97 -17.59 -2.08
N GLN A 21 -13.75 -18.05 -1.86
CA GLN A 21 -12.66 -17.25 -1.29
C GLN A 21 -11.55 -17.01 -2.31
N MET A 22 -10.91 -15.84 -2.22
CA MET A 22 -9.72 -15.52 -3.00
C MET A 22 -8.68 -14.85 -2.10
N LEU A 23 -7.42 -15.20 -2.31
CA LEU A 23 -6.26 -14.55 -1.71
C LEU A 23 -5.37 -14.02 -2.82
N ASN A 24 -5.15 -12.71 -2.87
CA ASN A 24 -4.33 -12.04 -3.87
C ASN A 24 -3.02 -11.58 -3.23
N LEU A 25 -1.90 -11.92 -3.83
CA LEU A 25 -0.60 -11.36 -3.52
C LEU A 25 -0.14 -10.52 -4.71
N ASN A 26 -0.07 -9.21 -4.53
CA ASN A 26 0.24 -8.26 -5.59
C ASN A 26 1.59 -7.57 -5.37
N TYR A 27 2.37 -7.45 -6.43
CA TYR A 27 3.47 -6.51 -6.55
C TYR A 27 2.95 -5.18 -7.08
N GLN A 28 3.45 -4.07 -6.53
CA GLN A 28 2.94 -2.74 -6.80
C GLN A 28 4.02 -1.80 -7.34
N MET A 29 3.67 -1.10 -8.42
CA MET A 29 4.42 0.03 -8.96
C MET A 29 3.60 1.29 -8.74
N SER A 30 4.12 2.26 -7.98
CA SER A 30 3.34 3.40 -7.53
C SER A 30 3.97 4.73 -7.89
N VAL A 31 3.14 5.67 -8.35
CA VAL A 31 3.53 7.06 -8.65
C VAL A 31 2.92 7.96 -7.58
N PRO A 32 3.75 8.71 -6.81
CA PRO A 32 3.24 9.66 -5.83
C PRO A 32 2.64 10.88 -6.55
N LEU A 33 1.55 11.42 -6.00
CA LEU A 33 0.83 12.56 -6.54
C LEU A 33 0.70 13.68 -5.49
N GLY A 34 0.37 14.90 -5.92
CA GLY A 34 0.14 16.03 -5.04
C GLY A 34 1.27 16.27 -4.04
N LYS A 35 0.95 16.50 -2.78
CA LYS A 35 1.93 16.76 -1.70
C LYS A 35 2.92 15.62 -1.46
N MET A 36 2.52 14.40 -1.77
CA MET A 36 3.40 13.24 -1.70
C MET A 36 4.52 13.33 -2.75
N ASN A 37 4.19 13.77 -3.97
CA ASN A 37 5.16 14.00 -5.04
C ASN A 37 6.14 15.14 -4.69
N ASP A 38 5.69 16.20 -4.03
CA ASP A 38 6.55 17.29 -3.58
C ASP A 38 7.62 16.81 -2.58
N TYR A 39 7.25 15.86 -1.73
CA TYR A 39 8.13 15.32 -0.69
C TYR A 39 9.08 14.24 -1.21
N ALA A 40 8.56 13.21 -1.90
CA ALA A 40 9.32 12.07 -2.43
C ALA A 40 8.77 11.66 -3.81
N GLY A 41 9.09 12.47 -4.85
CA GLY A 41 8.43 12.43 -6.16
C GLY A 41 8.97 11.41 -7.16
N LYS A 42 9.72 10.38 -6.74
CA LYS A 42 10.12 9.31 -7.65
C LYS A 42 9.10 8.18 -7.64
N MET A 43 8.82 7.61 -8.83
CA MET A 43 8.07 6.37 -8.95
C MET A 43 8.70 5.28 -8.09
N SER A 44 7.88 4.55 -7.37
CA SER A 44 8.29 3.45 -6.52
C SER A 44 8.01 2.10 -7.17
N PHE A 45 9.02 1.24 -7.15
CA PHE A 45 8.93 -0.18 -7.47
C PHE A 45 9.02 -1.04 -6.20
N ARG A 46 8.79 -0.45 -5.02
CA ARG A 46 8.91 -1.08 -3.71
C ARG A 46 7.56 -1.11 -3.04
N GLY A 47 6.63 -1.84 -3.64
CA GLY A 47 5.30 -1.99 -3.12
C GLY A 47 4.80 -3.42 -3.24
N MET A 48 3.98 -3.82 -2.27
CA MET A 48 3.23 -5.08 -2.27
C MET A 48 1.94 -4.92 -1.48
N ASP A 49 0.95 -5.72 -1.80
CA ASP A 49 -0.20 -5.93 -0.94
C ASP A 49 -0.65 -7.39 -0.92
N LEU A 50 -1.35 -7.71 0.14
CA LEU A 50 -2.08 -8.94 0.33
C LEU A 50 -3.56 -8.58 0.49
N GLU A 51 -4.40 -9.17 -0.35
CA GLU A 51 -5.84 -8.96 -0.33
C GLU A 51 -6.55 -10.29 -0.17
N TYR A 52 -7.52 -10.33 0.72
CA TYR A 52 -8.45 -11.43 0.87
C TYR A 52 -9.83 -10.98 0.45
N HIS A 53 -10.55 -11.79 -0.33
CA HIS A 53 -11.92 -11.53 -0.75
C HIS A 53 -12.78 -12.78 -0.53
N HIS A 54 -14.00 -12.52 -0.08
CA HIS A 54 -15.06 -13.52 0.01
C HIS A 54 -16.22 -13.09 -0.90
N PHE A 55 -16.67 -13.97 -1.79
CA PHE A 55 -17.81 -13.72 -2.66
C PHE A 55 -19.11 -13.79 -1.87
N LEU A 56 -19.87 -12.69 -1.88
CA LEU A 56 -21.23 -12.65 -1.32
C LEU A 56 -22.23 -13.23 -2.33
N ASN A 57 -21.98 -13.01 -3.61
CA ASN A 57 -22.71 -13.57 -4.74
C ASN A 57 -21.81 -13.48 -6.00
N GLU A 58 -22.34 -13.82 -7.18
CA GLU A 58 -21.57 -13.83 -8.44
C GLU A 58 -21.01 -12.46 -8.84
N LYS A 59 -21.65 -11.36 -8.40
CA LYS A 59 -21.30 -9.98 -8.79
C LYS A 59 -20.61 -9.19 -7.68
N PHE A 60 -20.65 -9.62 -6.43
CA PHE A 60 -20.10 -8.87 -5.31
C PHE A 60 -19.19 -9.71 -4.44
N SER A 61 -18.05 -9.15 -4.09
CA SER A 61 -17.17 -9.68 -3.04
C SER A 61 -16.79 -8.59 -2.05
N ILE A 62 -16.54 -9.01 -0.82
CA ILE A 62 -16.04 -8.17 0.28
C ILE A 62 -14.78 -8.81 0.84
N GLY A 63 -13.87 -7.98 1.32
CA GLY A 63 -12.62 -8.50 1.86
C GLY A 63 -11.82 -7.48 2.63
N GLY A 64 -10.55 -7.79 2.81
CA GLY A 64 -9.59 -6.93 3.47
C GLY A 64 -8.28 -6.86 2.71
N MET A 65 -7.58 -5.74 2.85
CA MET A 65 -6.28 -5.51 2.24
C MET A 65 -5.32 -4.94 3.28
N ILE A 66 -4.10 -5.45 3.26
CA ILE A 66 -2.93 -4.84 3.89
C ILE A 66 -1.85 -4.69 2.85
N GLY A 67 -1.25 -3.50 2.79
CA GLY A 67 -0.19 -3.22 1.82
C GLY A 67 1.00 -2.54 2.45
N TRP A 68 2.04 -2.40 1.67
CA TRP A 68 3.23 -1.63 1.99
C TRP A 68 3.81 -1.00 0.73
N ASN A 69 4.08 0.31 0.79
CA ASN A 69 4.76 1.06 -0.27
C ASN A 69 5.83 1.96 0.32
N THR A 70 6.98 2.04 -0.34
CA THR A 70 8.07 2.95 0.02
C THR A 70 8.42 3.84 -1.14
N PHE A 71 8.30 5.15 -0.96
CA PHE A 71 8.73 6.17 -1.92
C PHE A 71 10.02 6.80 -1.44
N TYR A 72 10.86 7.22 -2.38
CA TYR A 72 12.19 7.72 -2.10
C TYR A 72 12.52 8.92 -2.99
N LYS A 73 13.26 9.89 -2.44
CA LYS A 73 13.84 10.99 -3.20
C LYS A 73 15.20 11.35 -2.65
N ASP A 74 16.20 11.33 -3.51
CA ASP A 74 17.50 11.92 -3.27
C ASP A 74 17.43 13.42 -3.62
N LYS A 75 17.75 14.28 -2.66
CA LYS A 75 17.80 15.75 -2.81
C LYS A 75 19.21 16.24 -3.07
N GLY A 76 20.21 15.36 -3.06
CA GLY A 76 21.61 15.70 -3.21
C GLY A 76 22.22 16.31 -1.94
N LYS A 77 23.34 16.99 -2.14
CA LYS A 77 24.06 17.67 -1.07
C LYS A 77 23.41 19.02 -0.79
N LEU A 78 22.95 19.21 0.43
CA LEU A 78 22.33 20.45 0.90
C LEU A 78 23.07 20.98 2.12
N THR A 79 23.08 22.31 2.23
CA THR A 79 23.52 23.03 3.42
C THR A 79 22.29 23.72 4.01
N GLY A 80 22.03 23.52 5.29
CA GLY A 80 20.89 24.13 5.98
C GLY A 80 21.21 24.44 7.42
N ASP A 81 20.50 25.42 7.96
CA ASP A 81 20.59 25.82 9.34
C ASP A 81 19.54 25.08 10.17
N PHE A 82 19.98 24.46 11.25
CA PHE A 82 19.13 23.63 12.10
C PHE A 82 19.19 24.09 13.55
N LEU A 83 18.02 24.21 14.17
CA LEU A 83 17.87 24.42 15.60
C LEU A 83 17.53 23.08 16.25
N PHE A 84 18.44 22.53 17.05
CA PHE A 84 18.17 21.29 17.78
C PHE A 84 17.28 21.55 19.00
N LYS A 85 16.41 20.58 19.29
CA LYS A 85 15.54 20.67 20.46
C LYS A 85 16.41 20.70 21.74
N GLY A 86 16.36 21.81 22.46
CA GLY A 86 17.16 22.04 23.68
C GLY A 86 18.44 22.86 23.46
N SER A 87 18.80 23.24 22.22
CA SER A 87 19.84 24.20 21.90
C SER A 87 19.25 25.56 21.57
N LYS A 88 19.95 26.63 21.92
CA LYS A 88 19.65 27.99 21.46
C LYS A 88 20.47 28.36 20.23
N ASP A 89 21.47 27.57 19.87
CA ASP A 89 22.40 27.85 18.78
C ASP A 89 21.91 27.24 17.46
N ILE A 90 22.06 27.99 16.38
CA ILE A 90 21.81 27.53 15.03
C ILE A 90 23.08 26.82 14.54
N HIS A 91 22.93 25.57 14.12
CA HIS A 91 24.03 24.80 13.56
C HIS A 91 23.84 24.64 12.05
N THR A 92 24.82 25.13 11.27
CA THR A 92 24.84 24.89 9.82
C THR A 92 25.36 23.51 9.52
N ILE A 93 24.53 22.68 8.92
CA ILE A 93 24.87 21.30 8.57
C ILE A 93 24.89 21.18 7.05
N THR A 94 25.97 20.57 6.55
CA THR A 94 26.09 20.21 5.13
C THR A 94 26.11 18.69 5.03
N GLY A 95 25.19 18.13 4.25
CA GLY A 95 25.10 16.68 4.08
C GLY A 95 24.21 16.28 2.91
N TYR A 96 24.25 15.02 2.54
CA TYR A 96 23.29 14.46 1.58
C TYR A 96 21.93 14.31 2.24
N GLN A 97 20.88 14.76 1.55
CA GLN A 97 19.50 14.65 2.03
C GLN A 97 18.75 13.56 1.27
N TYR A 98 18.19 12.63 2.04
CA TYR A 98 17.30 11.58 1.54
C TYR A 98 15.95 11.69 2.20
N ARG A 99 14.90 11.60 1.39
CA ARG A 99 13.53 11.62 1.88
C ARG A 99 12.83 10.31 1.53
N TYR A 100 12.15 9.74 2.50
CA TYR A 100 11.37 8.52 2.35
C TYR A 100 9.93 8.76 2.81
N ILE A 101 9.01 8.10 2.13
CA ILE A 101 7.63 7.93 2.59
C ILE A 101 7.36 6.45 2.65
N ASN A 102 7.07 5.92 3.83
CA ASN A 102 6.59 4.57 4.02
C ASN A 102 5.09 4.64 4.30
N THR A 103 4.29 3.85 3.57
CA THR A 103 2.85 3.77 3.78
C THR A 103 2.44 2.32 3.98
N VAL A 104 1.58 2.08 4.98
CA VAL A 104 0.99 0.78 5.28
C VAL A 104 -0.53 0.96 5.32
N PRO A 105 -1.21 0.83 4.17
CA PRO A 105 -2.66 0.86 4.13
C PRO A 105 -3.25 -0.44 4.69
N ILE A 106 -4.34 -0.31 5.48
CA ILE A 106 -5.18 -1.40 5.98
C ILE A 106 -6.61 -1.00 5.67
N MET A 107 -7.28 -1.75 4.80
CA MET A 107 -8.58 -1.38 4.26
C MET A 107 -9.54 -2.56 4.18
N VAL A 108 -10.82 -2.28 4.32
CA VAL A 108 -11.89 -3.15 3.86
C VAL A 108 -12.10 -2.87 2.38
N MET A 109 -12.18 -3.93 1.58
CA MET A 109 -12.31 -3.88 0.13
C MET A 109 -13.67 -4.41 -0.29
N GLY A 110 -14.33 -3.71 -1.19
CA GLY A 110 -15.51 -4.19 -1.89
C GLY A 110 -15.23 -4.22 -3.38
N ARG A 111 -15.61 -5.30 -4.08
CA ARG A 111 -15.49 -5.42 -5.54
C ARG A 111 -16.82 -5.76 -6.18
N TYR A 112 -17.08 -5.10 -7.30
CA TYR A 112 -18.15 -5.41 -8.22
C TYR A 112 -17.57 -6.06 -9.49
N TRP A 113 -18.02 -7.27 -9.81
CA TRP A 113 -17.55 -8.08 -10.94
C TRP A 113 -18.45 -7.83 -12.14
N LEU A 114 -17.83 -7.44 -13.25
CA LEU A 114 -18.57 -7.08 -14.48
C LEU A 114 -18.99 -8.31 -15.28
N THR A 115 -18.31 -9.44 -15.08
CA THR A 115 -18.58 -10.73 -15.75
C THR A 115 -18.84 -11.83 -14.72
N ASP A 116 -19.37 -12.95 -15.16
CA ASP A 116 -19.62 -14.12 -14.34
C ASP A 116 -18.31 -14.85 -14.00
N GLN A 117 -18.34 -15.69 -12.97
CA GLN A 117 -17.14 -16.36 -12.45
C GLN A 117 -16.54 -17.40 -13.42
N ASN A 118 -17.31 -17.87 -14.41
CA ASN A 118 -16.88 -18.89 -15.38
C ASN A 118 -16.19 -18.31 -16.62
N THR A 119 -15.93 -16.98 -16.66
CA THR A 119 -15.29 -16.35 -17.81
C THR A 119 -13.76 -16.34 -17.66
N THR A 120 -13.06 -16.43 -18.79
CA THR A 120 -11.58 -16.37 -18.85
C THR A 120 -11.03 -15.01 -18.43
N PHE A 121 -11.85 -13.97 -18.51
CA PHE A 121 -11.47 -12.60 -18.18
C PHE A 121 -12.51 -12.01 -17.23
N ARG A 122 -12.09 -11.67 -16.02
CA ARG A 122 -12.97 -11.23 -14.93
C ARG A 122 -12.65 -9.80 -14.50
N PRO A 123 -13.11 -8.79 -15.27
CA PRO A 123 -12.92 -7.40 -14.90
C PRO A 123 -13.76 -7.03 -13.68
N TYR A 124 -13.21 -6.13 -12.85
CA TYR A 124 -13.87 -5.64 -11.65
C TYR A 124 -13.65 -4.15 -11.44
N LEU A 125 -14.59 -3.56 -10.72
CA LEU A 125 -14.46 -2.25 -10.09
C LEU A 125 -14.44 -2.45 -8.59
N GLY A 126 -13.57 -1.76 -7.88
CA GLY A 126 -13.44 -1.90 -6.43
C GLY A 126 -13.33 -0.58 -5.72
N LEU A 127 -13.61 -0.64 -4.43
CA LEU A 127 -13.41 0.47 -3.50
C LEU A 127 -12.88 -0.06 -2.18
N GLY A 128 -11.75 0.50 -1.76
CA GLY A 128 -11.18 0.30 -0.43
C GLY A 128 -11.50 1.46 0.50
N LEU A 129 -11.85 1.17 1.74
CA LEU A 129 -12.05 2.13 2.81
C LEU A 129 -11.32 1.66 4.06
N GLY A 130 -10.57 2.55 4.71
CA GLY A 130 -9.83 2.16 5.92
C GLY A 130 -8.86 3.22 6.40
N THR A 131 -7.70 2.75 6.83
CA THR A 131 -6.64 3.62 7.36
C THR A 131 -5.31 3.33 6.67
N SER A 132 -4.43 4.33 6.63
CA SER A 132 -3.05 4.17 6.20
C SER A 132 -2.12 4.74 7.26
N TRP A 133 -1.20 3.91 7.76
CA TRP A 133 -0.08 4.43 8.53
C TRP A 133 0.95 5.00 7.57
N THR A 134 1.29 6.28 7.75
CA THR A 134 2.22 6.99 6.89
C THR A 134 3.36 7.54 7.72
N GLU A 135 4.59 7.21 7.35
CA GLU A 135 5.82 7.70 7.94
C GLU A 135 6.58 8.53 6.91
N LEU A 136 6.87 9.77 7.29
CA LEU A 136 7.77 10.66 6.58
C LEU A 136 9.13 10.63 7.27
N LYS A 137 10.16 10.19 6.56
CA LYS A 137 11.53 10.16 7.06
C LYS A 137 12.41 11.08 6.21
N ASN A 138 13.17 11.94 6.90
CA ASN A 138 14.10 12.88 6.30
C ASN A 138 15.47 12.69 6.93
N ASP A 139 16.40 12.13 6.16
CA ASP A 139 17.77 11.88 6.57
C ASP A 139 18.66 13.00 6.00
N LEU A 140 19.43 13.66 6.84
CA LEU A 140 20.44 14.67 6.45
C LEU A 140 21.77 14.32 7.14
N GLY A 141 22.72 13.75 6.39
CA GLY A 141 23.97 13.26 6.95
C GLY A 141 23.73 12.24 8.06
N GLN A 142 24.07 12.58 9.31
CA GLN A 142 23.87 11.72 10.49
C GLN A 142 22.54 11.97 11.22
N PHE A 143 21.76 12.97 10.79
CA PHE A 143 20.52 13.37 11.46
C PHE A 143 19.31 12.81 10.72
N THR A 144 18.40 12.21 11.48
CA THR A 144 17.13 11.68 10.98
C THR A 144 15.97 12.37 11.69
N ALA A 145 15.04 12.92 10.90
CA ALA A 145 13.76 13.40 11.40
C ALA A 145 12.64 12.51 10.86
N THR A 146 11.84 11.95 11.78
CA THR A 146 10.72 11.08 11.45
C THR A 146 9.42 11.66 11.96
N ASN A 147 8.38 11.57 11.15
CA ASN A 147 7.02 11.97 11.50
C ASN A 147 6.04 10.92 10.98
N ALA A 148 5.33 10.24 11.86
CA ALA A 148 4.42 9.17 11.51
C ALA A 148 3.00 9.45 12.03
N ARG A 149 1.97 9.14 11.23
CA ARG A 149 0.55 9.30 11.58
C ARG A 149 -0.32 8.26 10.89
N TRP A 150 -1.42 7.94 11.54
CA TRP A 150 -2.54 7.26 10.94
C TRP A 150 -3.42 8.28 10.20
N GLN A 151 -3.82 7.94 8.99
CA GLN A 151 -4.68 8.74 8.13
C GLN A 151 -5.89 7.89 7.73
N PHE A 152 -7.09 8.47 7.69
CA PHE A 152 -8.19 7.83 6.99
C PHE A 152 -7.86 7.74 5.51
N ALA A 153 -8.16 6.61 4.87
CA ALA A 153 -7.82 6.40 3.48
C ALA A 153 -8.95 5.71 2.72
N PHE A 154 -9.05 6.05 1.43
CA PHE A 154 -9.90 5.36 0.48
C PHE A 154 -9.14 5.07 -0.81
N ALA A 155 -9.55 4.01 -1.49
CA ALA A 155 -8.83 3.52 -2.66
C ALA A 155 -9.80 2.95 -3.70
N PRO A 156 -10.32 3.76 -4.65
CA PRO A 156 -10.97 3.23 -5.83
C PRO A 156 -9.97 2.44 -6.68
N GLU A 157 -10.44 1.33 -7.23
CA GLU A 157 -9.64 0.44 -8.07
C GLU A 157 -10.42 -0.10 -9.25
N ILE A 158 -9.69 -0.45 -10.29
CA ILE A 158 -10.17 -1.19 -11.45
C ILE A 158 -9.14 -2.27 -11.78
N GLY A 159 -9.59 -3.42 -12.19
CA GLY A 159 -8.67 -4.48 -12.56
C GLY A 159 -9.36 -5.64 -13.23
N THR A 160 -8.57 -6.68 -13.46
CA THR A 160 -9.06 -7.93 -14.02
C THR A 160 -8.32 -9.11 -13.41
N ILE A 161 -9.05 -10.19 -13.22
CA ILE A 161 -8.49 -11.49 -12.89
C ILE A 161 -8.55 -12.37 -14.12
N ILE A 162 -7.45 -13.05 -14.40
CA ILE A 162 -7.28 -13.98 -15.52
C ILE A 162 -7.03 -15.37 -14.95
N PRO A 163 -8.06 -16.21 -14.83
CA PRO A 163 -7.90 -17.58 -14.35
C PRO A 163 -6.96 -18.39 -15.25
N VAL A 164 -6.04 -19.12 -14.63
CA VAL A 164 -5.14 -20.06 -15.30
C VAL A 164 -5.69 -21.48 -15.14
N ASN A 165 -6.18 -21.77 -13.94
CA ASN A 165 -6.86 -23.01 -13.59
C ASN A 165 -7.81 -22.75 -12.41
N ASP A 166 -8.42 -23.80 -11.85
CA ASP A 166 -9.41 -23.68 -10.77
C ASP A 166 -8.81 -23.14 -9.45
N GLN A 167 -7.49 -23.17 -9.28
CA GLN A 167 -6.82 -22.78 -8.04
C GLN A 167 -6.02 -21.47 -8.17
N PHE A 168 -5.58 -21.13 -9.40
CA PHE A 168 -4.68 -20.01 -9.63
C PHE A 168 -5.18 -19.09 -10.74
N ALA A 169 -5.00 -17.80 -10.52
CA ALA A 169 -5.21 -16.76 -11.51
C ALA A 169 -4.14 -15.68 -11.42
N PHE A 170 -4.03 -14.85 -12.45
CA PHE A 170 -3.27 -13.61 -12.41
C PHE A 170 -4.21 -12.44 -12.15
N ASN A 171 -3.72 -11.45 -11.39
CA ASN A 171 -4.38 -10.17 -11.20
C ASN A 171 -3.58 -9.07 -11.88
N ILE A 172 -4.27 -8.18 -12.59
CA ILE A 172 -3.74 -6.92 -13.11
C ILE A 172 -4.71 -5.83 -12.69
N GLY A 173 -4.22 -4.81 -12.01
CA GLY A 173 -5.08 -3.75 -11.50
C GLY A 173 -4.42 -2.38 -11.49
N ALA A 174 -5.27 -1.36 -11.39
CA ALA A 174 -4.89 0.02 -11.15
C ALA A 174 -5.70 0.56 -9.97
N LYS A 175 -5.03 1.22 -9.04
CA LYS A 175 -5.60 1.71 -7.77
C LYS A 175 -5.15 3.16 -7.55
N TYR A 176 -6.08 4.03 -7.22
CA TYR A 176 -5.76 5.36 -6.71
C TYR A 176 -5.98 5.37 -5.21
N THR A 177 -4.96 5.68 -4.44
CA THR A 177 -5.06 5.74 -2.97
C THR A 177 -4.99 7.19 -2.52
N TYR A 178 -5.95 7.60 -1.69
CA TYR A 178 -5.99 8.90 -1.04
C TYR A 178 -6.03 8.73 0.47
N GLY A 179 -5.03 9.29 1.16
CA GLY A 179 -4.99 9.41 2.62
C GLY A 179 -5.24 10.85 3.03
N THR A 180 -6.17 11.07 3.97
CA THR A 180 -6.50 12.40 4.47
C THR A 180 -5.36 13.00 5.29
N LYS A 181 -5.29 14.34 5.37
CA LYS A 181 -4.34 15.02 6.25
C LYS A 181 -4.55 14.60 7.71
N SER A 182 -3.45 14.34 8.43
CA SER A 182 -3.46 14.00 9.85
C SER A 182 -2.29 14.67 10.58
N GLY A 183 -2.59 15.62 11.44
CA GLY A 183 -1.58 16.40 12.16
C GLY A 183 -0.61 17.13 11.23
N LYS A 184 0.69 16.77 11.34
CA LYS A 184 1.75 17.34 10.50
C LYS A 184 1.99 16.58 9.19
N VAL A 185 1.29 15.47 8.97
CA VAL A 185 1.36 14.69 7.73
C VAL A 185 0.26 15.17 6.80
N GLU A 186 0.65 15.73 5.66
CA GLU A 186 -0.27 16.22 4.64
C GLU A 186 -1.03 15.06 3.98
N ALA A 187 -2.06 15.39 3.18
CA ALA A 187 -2.79 14.39 2.42
C ALA A 187 -1.86 13.63 1.48
N MET A 188 -1.93 12.30 1.51
CA MET A 188 -1.10 11.40 0.71
C MET A 188 -1.89 10.83 -0.44
N GLN A 189 -1.32 10.92 -1.64
CA GLN A 189 -1.97 10.50 -2.87
C GLN A 189 -0.98 9.72 -3.73
N ASN A 190 -1.39 8.56 -4.21
CA ASN A 190 -0.61 7.82 -5.17
C ASN A 190 -1.50 7.04 -6.14
N PHE A 191 -1.02 6.89 -7.36
CA PHE A 191 -1.56 5.99 -8.35
C PHE A 191 -0.67 4.75 -8.42
N THR A 192 -1.28 3.58 -8.37
CA THR A 192 -0.59 2.29 -8.31
C THR A 192 -1.07 1.39 -9.43
N ILE A 193 -0.15 0.76 -10.13
CA ILE A 193 -0.40 -0.38 -11.01
C ILE A 193 0.07 -1.62 -10.26
N SER A 194 -0.73 -2.66 -10.26
CA SER A 194 -0.43 -3.92 -9.59
C SER A 194 -0.50 -5.10 -10.55
N VAL A 195 0.40 -6.04 -10.34
CA VAL A 195 0.37 -7.37 -10.94
C VAL A 195 0.53 -8.41 -9.84
N GLY A 196 -0.23 -9.47 -9.89
CA GLY A 196 -0.23 -10.42 -8.78
C GLY A 196 -0.70 -11.82 -9.14
N ILE A 197 -0.58 -12.69 -8.15
CA ILE A 197 -1.07 -14.06 -8.19
C ILE A 197 -2.28 -14.15 -7.25
N VAL A 198 -3.30 -14.81 -7.72
CA VAL A 198 -4.56 -15.06 -7.01
C VAL A 198 -4.66 -16.55 -6.74
N PHE A 199 -4.90 -16.89 -5.48
CA PHE A 199 -5.27 -18.22 -5.04
C PHE A 199 -6.77 -18.26 -4.86
N MET A 200 -7.44 -19.19 -5.52
CA MET A 200 -8.91 -19.36 -5.49
C MET A 200 -9.27 -20.60 -4.69
N GLY A 201 -10.25 -20.46 -3.80
CA GLY A 201 -10.88 -21.58 -3.11
C GLY A 201 -11.97 -22.22 -3.98
N ASN A 202 -11.87 -23.51 -4.18
CA ASN A 202 -12.83 -24.32 -4.93
C ASN A 202 -14.02 -24.76 -4.08
#